data_cc58e131d5be925e38b42898a4beaeaa
#
_entry.id   cc58e131d5be925e38b42898a4beaeaa
#
_cell.length_a   1.000
_cell.length_b   1.000
_cell.length_c   1.000
_cell.angle_alpha   90.00
_cell.angle_beta   90.00
_cell.angle_gamma   90.00
#
_symmetry.space_group_name_H-M   'P 1'
#
loop_
_entity.id
_entity.type
_entity.pdbx_description
1 polymer ?
#
loop_
_entity_poly.entity_id
_entity_poly.type
_entity_poly.pdbx_seq_one_letter_code
_entity_poly.pdbx_strand_id
1 'polypeptide(L)'
;MDTSYDVRIWKIEVYKGAEVSTYTVRWRVAKAAFRAPFRLKAQAESFKAEIMVAANKGEAFSVEDGRPLSWKRDEQSVSWFTLVCAYMDAKWPYASGNHRKSIAEALTDATEALSAGDNGRPDQKELRAALRGWVFSTRTRDGEKRPRKDQNPAIRWLVPPAHIEHVIRWLQNNTIDVHELTQPRRGADLTRSVLDRISRTQDGTAAAGNTVKRKRQVLNNLFKFAIEINALEENPLHNITWTRPKTEEAVDPGVVANPNQARAILSEVGKEGAMGKRLAAFFGCMYYAALRPEEVIDLRKENIVNLPQGDGWGEFILTNADPEVGTKWTDDGSARQRRGLKHRAPKGKRPVPIHPDLVALLRAHLAEFPAGREGRIFTGPRRGIIRDSTYLPVWHAARQRALTPAERASGIAGRPYDFRHACVSAWLNAGVNPPQVAEWAGHSVEVLLRVYAKCISGGQVEAMRRIEAALPPTLPKPPDSPEQAR
;
A
#
# COMPACT_ATOMS: atom_id res chain seq x y z
N MET A 1 -23.95 20.10 24.18
CA MET A 1 -24.26 19.52 25.51
C MET A 1 -24.22 20.65 26.53
N ASP A 2 -25.27 20.80 27.34
CA ASP A 2 -25.26 21.75 28.44
C ASP A 2 -24.41 21.19 29.57
N THR A 3 -23.40 21.96 30.00
CA THR A 3 -22.47 21.58 31.05
C THR A 3 -22.42 22.64 32.14
N SER A 4 -22.08 22.26 33.36
CA SER A 4 -21.97 23.17 34.51
C SER A 4 -20.85 22.73 35.45
N TYR A 5 -20.23 23.71 36.07
CA TYR A 5 -19.27 23.54 37.17
C TYR A 5 -19.95 23.69 38.55
N ASP A 6 -21.24 24.13 38.59
CA ASP A 6 -22.00 24.25 39.85
C ASP A 6 -22.52 22.86 40.25
N VAL A 7 -21.75 22.17 41.06
CA VAL A 7 -22.03 20.81 41.55
C VAL A 7 -22.16 20.84 43.06
N ARG A 8 -23.25 20.32 43.59
CA ARG A 8 -23.50 20.17 45.01
C ARG A 8 -23.78 18.71 45.34
N ILE A 9 -23.01 18.10 46.22
CA ILE A 9 -23.09 16.69 46.61
C ILE A 9 -23.54 16.59 48.07
N TRP A 10 -24.59 15.81 48.34
CA TRP A 10 -25.09 15.62 49.70
C TRP A 10 -24.53 14.37 50.39
N LYS A 11 -24.88 14.22 51.68
CA LYS A 11 -24.60 12.98 52.45
C LYS A 11 -25.39 11.82 51.83
N ILE A 12 -24.88 10.62 51.96
CA ILE A 12 -25.52 9.37 51.53
C ILE A 12 -26.79 9.17 52.37
N GLU A 13 -27.92 9.05 51.71
CA GLU A 13 -29.18 8.69 52.33
C GLU A 13 -29.28 7.17 52.50
N VAL A 14 -29.65 6.71 53.67
CA VAL A 14 -29.80 5.28 53.95
C VAL A 14 -31.28 4.96 54.18
N TYR A 15 -31.84 4.15 53.32
CA TYR A 15 -33.15 3.58 53.53
C TYR A 15 -33.03 2.12 54.00
N LYS A 16 -33.55 1.82 55.17
CA LYS A 16 -33.58 0.46 55.74
C LYS A 16 -34.95 -0.16 55.47
N GLY A 17 -35.05 -0.98 54.43
CA GLY A 17 -36.20 -1.81 54.17
C GLY A 17 -36.22 -3.06 55.06
N ALA A 18 -37.30 -3.85 55.01
CA ALA A 18 -37.45 -5.05 55.83
C ALA A 18 -36.40 -6.13 55.53
N GLU A 19 -35.97 -6.23 54.24
CA GLU A 19 -35.00 -7.26 53.80
C GLU A 19 -33.70 -6.67 53.28
N VAL A 20 -33.68 -5.43 52.74
CA VAL A 20 -32.50 -4.84 52.10
C VAL A 20 -32.37 -3.37 52.45
N SER A 21 -31.17 -2.93 52.77
CA SER A 21 -30.81 -1.51 52.89
C SER A 21 -30.35 -0.93 51.56
N THR A 22 -30.84 0.28 51.23
CA THR A 22 -30.42 1.01 50.00
C THR A 22 -29.67 2.27 50.40
N TYR A 23 -28.51 2.48 49.79
CA TYR A 23 -27.66 3.64 50.02
C TYR A 23 -27.75 4.53 48.79
N THR A 24 -28.33 5.72 48.89
CA THR A 24 -28.57 6.62 47.79
C THR A 24 -27.65 7.81 47.85
N VAL A 25 -26.83 8.00 46.81
CA VAL A 25 -26.03 9.22 46.60
C VAL A 25 -26.91 10.21 45.84
N ARG A 26 -26.96 11.46 46.33
CA ARG A 26 -27.67 12.57 45.69
C ARG A 26 -26.74 13.70 45.41
N TRP A 27 -26.93 14.31 44.24
CA TRP A 27 -26.16 15.50 43.85
C TRP A 27 -26.99 16.39 42.92
N ARG A 28 -26.54 17.61 42.74
CA ARG A 28 -27.16 18.59 41.82
C ARG A 28 -26.09 19.13 40.89
N VAL A 29 -26.41 19.31 39.63
CA VAL A 29 -25.60 19.98 38.61
C VAL A 29 -26.44 21.15 38.09
N ALA A 30 -25.96 22.40 38.26
CA ALA A 30 -26.75 23.59 38.03
C ALA A 30 -28.13 23.52 38.75
N LYS A 31 -29.23 23.45 38.00
CA LYS A 31 -30.60 23.33 38.54
C LYS A 31 -31.15 21.90 38.57
N ALA A 32 -30.47 20.95 37.93
CA ALA A 32 -30.94 19.56 37.79
C ALA A 32 -30.45 18.71 38.98
N ALA A 33 -31.35 17.94 39.62
CA ALA A 33 -31.05 17.02 40.71
C ALA A 33 -30.96 15.59 40.23
N PHE A 34 -29.97 14.86 40.72
CA PHE A 34 -29.67 13.47 40.35
C PHE A 34 -29.57 12.57 41.59
N ARG A 35 -29.80 11.27 41.40
CA ARG A 35 -29.69 10.25 42.45
C ARG A 35 -29.21 8.94 41.86
N ALA A 36 -28.37 8.23 42.61
CA ALA A 36 -27.89 6.86 42.31
C ALA A 36 -28.05 5.95 43.52
N PRO A 37 -28.92 4.92 43.50
CA PRO A 37 -29.11 3.96 44.57
C PRO A 37 -28.10 2.81 44.44
N PHE A 38 -27.57 2.36 45.60
CA PHE A 38 -26.64 1.23 45.72
C PHE A 38 -27.11 0.26 46.80
N ARG A 39 -26.83 -1.03 46.63
CA ARG A 39 -27.12 -2.06 47.62
C ARG A 39 -26.05 -2.16 48.71
N LEU A 40 -24.81 -1.77 48.39
CA LEU A 40 -23.65 -1.81 49.32
C LEU A 40 -23.21 -0.38 49.67
N LYS A 41 -22.96 -0.15 50.97
CA LYS A 41 -22.48 1.13 51.45
C LYS A 41 -21.14 1.53 50.81
N ALA A 42 -20.21 0.56 50.68
CA ALA A 42 -18.92 0.79 50.05
C ALA A 42 -19.02 1.27 48.60
N GLN A 43 -19.96 0.75 47.79
CA GLN A 43 -20.20 1.21 46.44
C GLN A 43 -20.72 2.66 46.39
N ALA A 44 -21.65 3.01 47.31
CA ALA A 44 -22.16 4.38 47.39
C ALA A 44 -21.05 5.36 47.82
N GLU A 45 -20.17 4.95 48.73
CA GLU A 45 -19.03 5.75 49.18
C GLU A 45 -18.00 5.94 48.06
N SER A 46 -17.67 4.88 47.31
CA SER A 46 -16.78 4.97 46.13
C SER A 46 -17.34 5.92 45.10
N PHE A 47 -18.57 5.73 44.66
CA PHE A 47 -19.25 6.58 43.70
C PHE A 47 -19.29 8.05 44.14
N LYS A 48 -19.61 8.30 45.40
CA LYS A 48 -19.60 9.65 45.95
C LYS A 48 -18.20 10.26 45.95
N ALA A 49 -17.19 9.49 46.31
CA ALA A 49 -15.80 9.96 46.33
C ALA A 49 -15.33 10.34 44.90
N GLU A 50 -15.68 9.55 43.89
CA GLU A 50 -15.34 9.81 42.49
C GLU A 50 -15.96 11.12 41.98
N ILE A 51 -17.26 11.35 42.23
CA ILE A 51 -17.94 12.62 41.91
C ILE A 51 -17.29 13.80 42.64
N MET A 52 -16.94 13.62 43.94
CA MET A 52 -16.27 14.69 44.71
C MET A 52 -14.89 15.00 44.16
N VAL A 53 -14.11 14.01 43.74
CA VAL A 53 -12.79 14.18 43.15
C VAL A 53 -12.91 14.96 41.83
N ALA A 54 -13.86 14.61 40.97
CA ALA A 54 -14.11 15.33 39.72
C ALA A 54 -14.52 16.79 39.98
N ALA A 55 -15.44 17.04 40.90
CA ALA A 55 -15.86 18.39 41.26
C ALA A 55 -14.72 19.23 41.85
N ASN A 56 -13.88 18.65 42.74
CA ASN A 56 -12.75 19.32 43.34
C ASN A 56 -11.61 19.62 42.35
N LYS A 57 -11.48 18.83 41.30
CA LYS A 57 -10.58 19.08 40.17
C LYS A 57 -11.08 20.18 39.25
N GLY A 58 -12.28 20.74 39.48
CA GLY A 58 -12.87 21.74 38.62
C GLY A 58 -13.34 21.18 37.28
N GLU A 59 -13.78 19.93 37.23
CA GLU A 59 -14.29 19.31 36.05
C GLU A 59 -15.74 19.74 35.77
N ALA A 60 -16.10 19.90 34.50
CA ALA A 60 -17.46 20.18 34.08
C ALA A 60 -18.33 18.90 34.16
N PHE A 61 -19.56 19.06 34.61
CA PHE A 61 -20.57 18.01 34.68
C PHE A 61 -21.68 18.24 33.64
N SER A 62 -22.18 17.17 33.06
CA SER A 62 -23.33 17.19 32.17
C SER A 62 -24.61 17.54 32.94
N VAL A 63 -25.37 18.51 32.45
CA VAL A 63 -26.69 18.87 33.04
C VAL A 63 -27.76 17.84 32.71
N GLU A 64 -27.54 17.00 31.72
CA GLU A 64 -28.47 15.98 31.23
C GLU A 64 -28.50 14.72 32.12
N ASP A 65 -27.34 14.20 32.53
CA ASP A 65 -27.19 12.96 33.31
C ASP A 65 -26.46 13.13 34.65
N GLY A 66 -25.97 14.33 34.93
CA GLY A 66 -25.32 14.68 36.18
C GLY A 66 -23.93 14.11 36.37
N ARG A 67 -23.32 13.50 35.36
CA ARG A 67 -22.03 12.85 35.45
C ARG A 67 -20.89 13.79 35.04
N PRO A 68 -19.67 13.59 35.61
CA PRO A 68 -18.48 14.26 35.12
C PRO A 68 -18.27 13.96 33.61
N LEU A 69 -17.81 14.94 32.84
CA LEU A 69 -17.51 14.72 31.42
C LEU A 69 -16.41 13.70 31.18
N SER A 70 -15.48 13.52 32.14
CA SER A 70 -14.46 12.46 32.07
C SER A 70 -15.08 11.07 31.98
N TRP A 71 -16.17 10.81 32.71
CA TRP A 71 -16.83 9.51 32.68
C TRP A 71 -17.43 9.16 31.33
N LYS A 72 -18.00 10.15 30.61
CA LYS A 72 -18.43 9.94 29.22
C LYS A 72 -17.26 9.66 28.29
N ARG A 73 -16.11 10.30 28.53
CA ARG A 73 -14.88 10.01 27.78
C ARG A 73 -14.36 8.61 28.07
N ASP A 74 -14.39 8.17 29.34
CA ASP A 74 -13.92 6.83 29.72
C ASP A 74 -14.83 5.73 29.17
N GLU A 75 -16.17 5.96 29.13
CA GLU A 75 -17.12 5.04 28.46
C GLU A 75 -16.94 4.98 26.93
N GLN A 76 -16.39 6.02 26.33
CA GLN A 76 -16.08 6.13 24.88
C GLN A 76 -14.60 5.88 24.57
N SER A 77 -13.79 5.57 25.58
CA SER A 77 -12.35 5.31 25.43
C SER A 77 -12.11 4.19 24.44
N VAL A 78 -11.36 4.48 23.39
CA VAL A 78 -10.95 3.50 22.37
C VAL A 78 -9.44 3.39 22.40
N SER A 79 -8.91 2.19 22.73
CA SER A 79 -7.47 1.99 22.63
C SER A 79 -7.00 2.06 21.18
N TRP A 80 -5.75 2.50 20.98
CA TRP A 80 -5.12 2.48 19.67
C TRP A 80 -5.20 1.09 19.01
N PHE A 81 -4.96 0.03 19.77
CA PHE A 81 -5.05 -1.34 19.28
C PHE A 81 -6.46 -1.68 18.75
N THR A 82 -7.49 -1.29 19.47
CA THR A 82 -8.88 -1.49 19.03
C THR A 82 -9.19 -0.72 17.77
N LEU A 83 -8.77 0.56 17.68
CA LEU A 83 -8.97 1.39 16.50
C LEU A 83 -8.31 0.81 15.25
N VAL A 84 -7.04 0.39 15.32
CA VAL A 84 -6.34 -0.14 14.14
C VAL A 84 -6.91 -1.47 13.67
N CYS A 85 -7.41 -2.30 14.58
CA CYS A 85 -8.11 -3.53 14.26
C CYS A 85 -9.43 -3.24 13.52
N ALA A 86 -10.25 -2.34 14.07
CA ALA A 86 -11.54 -1.94 13.46
C ALA A 86 -11.33 -1.32 12.06
N TYR A 87 -10.31 -0.47 11.91
CA TYR A 87 -9.96 0.11 10.62
C TYR A 87 -9.53 -0.94 9.60
N MET A 88 -8.71 -1.91 10.02
CA MET A 88 -8.27 -2.99 9.12
C MET A 88 -9.46 -3.83 8.66
N ASP A 89 -10.42 -4.11 9.54
CA ASP A 89 -11.65 -4.84 9.21
C ASP A 89 -12.53 -4.07 8.22
N ALA A 90 -12.72 -2.78 8.47
CA ALA A 90 -13.50 -1.92 7.58
C ALA A 90 -12.87 -1.81 6.17
N LYS A 91 -11.52 -1.87 6.08
CA LYS A 91 -10.80 -1.77 4.80
C LYS A 91 -10.64 -3.10 4.08
N TRP A 92 -10.68 -4.22 4.80
CA TRP A 92 -10.37 -5.54 4.25
C TRP A 92 -11.21 -5.91 3.03
N PRO A 93 -12.55 -5.78 3.00
CA PRO A 93 -13.38 -6.20 1.87
C PRO A 93 -13.10 -5.42 0.58
N TYR A 94 -12.65 -4.16 0.71
CA TYR A 94 -12.48 -3.25 -0.43
C TYR A 94 -11.02 -3.10 -0.87
N ALA A 95 -10.06 -3.59 -0.09
CA ALA A 95 -8.64 -3.46 -0.38
C ALA A 95 -8.10 -4.69 -1.10
N SER A 96 -7.28 -4.47 -2.14
CA SER A 96 -6.51 -5.56 -2.75
C SER A 96 -5.45 -6.08 -1.77
N GLY A 97 -4.99 -7.33 -1.93
CA GLY A 97 -4.03 -7.95 -1.02
C GLY A 97 -2.73 -7.14 -0.83
N ASN A 98 -2.19 -6.54 -1.89
CA ASN A 98 -1.03 -5.63 -1.76
C ASN A 98 -1.38 -4.33 -1.00
N HIS A 99 -2.62 -3.84 -1.12
CA HIS A 99 -3.05 -2.69 -0.34
C HIS A 99 -3.24 -3.07 1.14
N ARG A 100 -3.83 -4.22 1.44
CA ARG A 100 -3.94 -4.79 2.81
C ARG A 100 -2.55 -4.88 3.47
N LYS A 101 -1.57 -5.43 2.74
CA LYS A 101 -0.16 -5.50 3.18
C LYS A 101 0.44 -4.12 3.46
N SER A 102 0.15 -3.14 2.59
CA SER A 102 0.63 -1.77 2.75
C SER A 102 0.00 -1.05 3.94
N ILE A 103 -1.31 -1.26 4.18
CA ILE A 103 -2.01 -0.74 5.36
C ILE A 103 -1.39 -1.36 6.61
N ALA A 104 -1.27 -2.68 6.67
CA ALA A 104 -0.69 -3.40 7.80
C ALA A 104 0.74 -2.93 8.14
N GLU A 105 1.56 -2.63 7.13
CA GLU A 105 2.91 -2.09 7.32
C GLU A 105 2.89 -0.72 8.01
N ALA A 106 2.03 0.20 7.54
CA ALA A 106 1.90 1.53 8.13
C ALA A 106 1.35 1.47 9.56
N LEU A 107 0.34 0.64 9.79
CA LEU A 107 -0.25 0.45 11.12
C LEU A 107 0.72 -0.21 12.10
N THR A 108 1.58 -1.14 11.62
CA THR A 108 2.63 -1.75 12.44
C THR A 108 3.60 -0.69 12.95
N ASP A 109 4.12 0.15 12.05
CA ASP A 109 5.07 1.20 12.45
C ASP A 109 4.43 2.22 13.40
N ALA A 110 3.16 2.58 13.19
CA ALA A 110 2.45 3.49 14.08
C ALA A 110 2.17 2.85 15.45
N THR A 111 1.81 1.56 15.49
CA THR A 111 1.57 0.84 16.76
C THR A 111 2.86 0.71 17.57
N GLU A 112 4.02 0.49 16.93
CA GLU A 112 5.32 0.52 17.62
C GLU A 112 5.57 1.86 18.31
N ALA A 113 5.23 2.98 17.66
CA ALA A 113 5.43 4.32 18.19
C ALA A 113 4.42 4.69 19.30
N LEU A 114 3.22 4.08 19.27
CA LEU A 114 2.12 4.37 20.19
C LEU A 114 1.90 3.27 21.25
N SER A 115 2.83 2.32 21.35
CA SER A 115 2.86 1.39 22.47
C SER A 115 3.54 2.03 23.66
N ALA A 116 2.88 2.00 24.83
CA ALA A 116 3.34 2.54 26.09
C ALA A 116 3.74 1.41 27.05
N GLY A 117 4.77 1.66 27.85
CA GLY A 117 5.22 0.74 28.91
C GLY A 117 6.37 -0.17 28.49
N ASP A 118 7.33 -0.30 29.39
CA ASP A 118 8.53 -1.13 29.19
C ASP A 118 8.41 -2.49 29.86
N ASN A 119 7.45 -2.65 30.80
CA ASN A 119 7.28 -3.89 31.54
C ASN A 119 6.73 -4.99 30.63
N GLY A 120 7.51 -6.06 30.47
CA GLY A 120 7.14 -7.21 29.64
C GLY A 120 7.03 -6.88 28.15
N ARG A 121 7.62 -5.79 27.69
CA ARG A 121 7.58 -5.38 26.28
C ARG A 121 8.25 -6.44 25.40
N PRO A 122 7.54 -7.01 24.42
CA PRO A 122 8.12 -7.92 23.44
C PRO A 122 9.21 -7.23 22.62
N ASP A 123 10.16 -8.01 22.09
CA ASP A 123 11.12 -7.46 21.16
C ASP A 123 10.44 -6.94 19.87
N GLN A 124 11.12 -6.05 19.17
CA GLN A 124 10.56 -5.41 17.97
C GLN A 124 10.20 -6.43 16.88
N LYS A 125 10.97 -7.50 16.74
CA LYS A 125 10.73 -8.53 15.72
C LYS A 125 9.49 -9.35 16.06
N GLU A 126 9.33 -9.74 17.32
CA GLU A 126 8.14 -10.45 17.80
C GLU A 126 6.88 -9.60 17.68
N LEU A 127 6.95 -8.32 18.08
CA LEU A 127 5.86 -7.37 17.96
C LEU A 127 5.41 -7.20 16.52
N ARG A 128 6.36 -7.02 15.59
CA ARG A 128 6.06 -6.91 14.16
C ARG A 128 5.51 -8.21 13.59
N ALA A 129 6.02 -9.35 14.01
CA ALA A 129 5.53 -10.67 13.58
C ALA A 129 4.08 -10.89 14.04
N ALA A 130 3.74 -10.50 15.28
CA ALA A 130 2.38 -10.57 15.79
C ALA A 130 1.43 -9.64 15.01
N LEU A 131 1.79 -8.36 14.88
CA LEU A 131 0.96 -7.36 14.17
C LEU A 131 0.72 -7.76 12.71
N ARG A 132 1.78 -7.99 11.93
CA ARG A 132 1.67 -8.27 10.49
C ARG A 132 1.23 -9.70 10.18
N GLY A 133 1.53 -10.63 11.05
CA GLY A 133 1.26 -12.04 10.85
C GLY A 133 -0.12 -12.47 11.31
N TRP A 134 -0.69 -11.78 12.29
CA TRP A 134 -1.87 -12.22 13.02
C TRP A 134 -2.91 -11.12 13.21
N VAL A 135 -2.54 -9.97 13.79
CA VAL A 135 -3.49 -8.92 14.15
C VAL A 135 -4.13 -8.28 12.91
N PHE A 136 -3.32 -7.91 11.91
CA PHE A 136 -3.80 -7.22 10.72
C PHE A 136 -4.22 -8.15 9.57
N SER A 137 -4.13 -9.46 9.74
CA SER A 137 -4.75 -10.41 8.83
C SER A 137 -6.06 -10.88 9.44
N THR A 138 -7.20 -10.43 8.91
CA THR A 138 -8.53 -10.81 9.42
C THR A 138 -8.76 -12.31 9.37
N ARG A 139 -8.10 -13.02 8.44
CA ARG A 139 -8.14 -14.48 8.36
C ARG A 139 -7.51 -15.21 9.53
N THR A 140 -6.51 -14.59 10.16
CA THR A 140 -5.76 -15.20 11.28
C THR A 140 -6.25 -14.71 12.64
N ARG A 141 -6.86 -13.54 12.70
CA ARG A 141 -7.37 -12.95 13.93
C ARG A 141 -8.72 -13.55 14.34
N ASP A 142 -9.65 -13.66 13.40
CA ASP A 142 -11.00 -14.12 13.67
C ASP A 142 -11.11 -15.64 13.46
N GLY A 143 -10.83 -16.42 14.48
CA GLY A 143 -10.84 -17.89 14.42
C GLY A 143 -12.15 -18.52 13.94
N GLU A 144 -13.25 -17.76 13.87
CA GLU A 144 -14.57 -18.21 13.44
C GLU A 144 -14.77 -18.17 11.91
N LYS A 145 -14.01 -17.34 11.17
CA LYS A 145 -14.11 -17.26 9.70
C LYS A 145 -13.15 -18.21 8.98
N ARG A 146 -12.99 -19.41 9.51
CA ARG A 146 -12.06 -20.42 8.96
C ARG A 146 -12.55 -20.96 7.62
N PRO A 147 -11.74 -20.95 6.54
CA PRO A 147 -11.98 -21.85 5.44
C PRO A 147 -11.86 -23.31 5.94
N ARG A 148 -12.72 -24.18 5.42
CA ARG A 148 -12.74 -25.59 5.81
C ARG A 148 -11.39 -26.27 5.58
N LYS A 149 -11.09 -27.30 6.38
CA LYS A 149 -9.81 -28.06 6.47
C LYS A 149 -9.23 -28.56 5.13
N ASP A 150 -10.01 -28.60 4.11
CA ASP A 150 -9.78 -29.20 2.81
C ASP A 150 -9.24 -28.23 1.74
N GLN A 151 -9.16 -26.91 2.01
CA GLN A 151 -8.87 -25.92 0.97
C GLN A 151 -7.41 -25.44 0.87
N ASN A 152 -6.58 -25.52 1.90
CA ASN A 152 -5.15 -25.21 1.80
C ASN A 152 -4.35 -25.60 3.06
N PRO A 153 -3.30 -26.44 2.97
CA PRO A 153 -2.44 -26.80 4.10
C PRO A 153 -1.67 -25.62 4.74
N ALA A 154 -1.51 -24.50 4.03
CA ALA A 154 -0.91 -23.28 4.60
C ALA A 154 -1.80 -22.59 5.63
N ILE A 155 -3.07 -22.97 5.75
CA ILE A 155 -4.08 -22.44 6.68
C ILE A 155 -4.00 -23.09 8.08
N ARG A 156 -3.02 -23.91 8.34
CA ARG A 156 -2.84 -24.70 9.58
C ARG A 156 -2.76 -23.88 10.87
N TRP A 157 -2.61 -22.55 10.78
CA TRP A 157 -2.31 -21.68 11.91
C TRP A 157 -3.41 -20.63 12.13
N LEU A 158 -4.59 -21.07 12.51
CA LEU A 158 -5.73 -20.20 12.79
C LEU A 158 -5.81 -19.80 14.27
N VAL A 159 -4.99 -20.39 15.10
CA VAL A 159 -4.80 -19.99 16.50
C VAL A 159 -3.37 -19.49 16.63
N PRO A 160 -3.15 -18.24 17.10
CA PRO A 160 -1.80 -17.76 17.31
C PRO A 160 -1.07 -18.69 18.29
N PRO A 161 0.22 -18.98 18.02
CA PRO A 161 1.05 -19.69 18.99
C PRO A 161 1.09 -18.92 20.32
N ALA A 162 1.32 -19.61 21.44
CA ALA A 162 1.29 -18.99 22.77
C ALA A 162 2.17 -17.73 22.91
N HIS A 163 3.36 -17.72 22.28
CA HIS A 163 4.24 -16.53 22.28
C HIS A 163 3.62 -15.34 21.52
N ILE A 164 2.90 -15.59 20.43
CA ILE A 164 2.20 -14.54 19.67
C ILE A 164 0.97 -14.05 20.44
N GLU A 165 0.23 -14.96 21.08
CA GLU A 165 -0.91 -14.60 21.93
C GLU A 165 -0.48 -13.71 23.10
N HIS A 166 0.68 -14.00 23.71
CA HIS A 166 1.27 -13.14 24.73
C HIS A 166 1.52 -11.72 24.22
N VAL A 167 2.11 -11.57 23.01
CA VAL A 167 2.36 -10.27 22.40
C VAL A 167 1.05 -9.53 22.11
N ILE A 168 0.04 -10.22 21.59
CA ILE A 168 -1.28 -9.61 21.31
C ILE A 168 -1.91 -9.10 22.61
N ARG A 169 -1.87 -9.91 23.69
CA ARG A 169 -2.40 -9.51 24.98
C ARG A 169 -1.62 -8.33 25.59
N TRP A 170 -0.31 -8.31 25.40
CA TRP A 170 0.51 -7.16 25.80
C TRP A 170 0.09 -5.89 25.04
N LEU A 171 -0.09 -5.95 23.72
CA LEU A 171 -0.53 -4.83 22.89
C LEU A 171 -1.92 -4.29 23.28
N GLN A 172 -2.86 -5.18 23.61
CA GLN A 172 -4.20 -4.80 24.08
C GLN A 172 -4.15 -3.93 25.34
N ASN A 173 -3.18 -4.18 26.23
CA ASN A 173 -3.06 -3.50 27.51
C ASN A 173 -2.04 -2.36 27.52
N ASN A 174 -1.19 -2.25 26.51
CA ASN A 174 -0.05 -1.32 26.49
C ASN A 174 -0.02 -0.41 25.23
N THR A 175 -1.17 -0.14 24.62
CA THR A 175 -1.31 0.93 23.63
C THR A 175 -2.06 2.11 24.22
N ILE A 176 -1.77 3.32 23.73
CA ILE A 176 -2.40 4.56 24.22
C ILE A 176 -3.91 4.55 23.98
N ASP A 177 -4.63 5.39 24.73
CA ASP A 177 -5.98 5.82 24.37
C ASP A 177 -5.90 6.78 23.17
N VAL A 178 -6.82 6.61 22.21
CA VAL A 178 -6.85 7.42 20.98
C VAL A 178 -7.04 8.90 21.27
N HIS A 179 -7.77 9.26 22.34
CA HIS A 179 -7.95 10.64 22.77
C HIS A 179 -6.65 11.33 23.17
N GLU A 180 -5.59 10.59 23.56
CA GLU A 180 -4.30 11.19 23.86
C GLU A 180 -3.67 11.90 22.67
N LEU A 181 -4.05 11.51 21.43
CA LEU A 181 -3.56 12.14 20.20
C LEU A 181 -4.10 13.57 19.97
N THR A 182 -5.18 13.95 20.65
CA THR A 182 -5.77 15.30 20.57
C THR A 182 -5.45 16.15 21.79
N GLN A 183 -4.78 15.59 22.81
CA GLN A 183 -4.36 16.36 24.00
C GLN A 183 -3.30 17.39 23.65
N PRO A 184 -3.37 18.60 24.23
CA PRO A 184 -2.34 19.62 24.03
C PRO A 184 -0.96 19.10 24.41
N ARG A 185 0.08 19.43 23.60
CA ARG A 185 1.47 18.94 23.70
C ARG A 185 1.62 17.44 23.51
N ARG A 186 0.99 16.61 24.36
CA ARG A 186 1.12 15.15 24.32
C ARG A 186 0.69 14.59 22.96
N GLY A 187 -0.44 15.04 22.42
CA GLY A 187 -0.92 14.61 21.10
C GLY A 187 0.04 14.98 19.98
N ALA A 188 0.64 16.18 20.06
CA ALA A 188 1.65 16.60 19.10
C ALA A 188 2.91 15.72 19.17
N ASP A 189 3.39 15.41 20.38
CA ASP A 189 4.58 14.58 20.58
C ASP A 189 4.35 13.14 20.10
N LEU A 190 3.20 12.56 20.44
CA LEU A 190 2.80 11.23 19.96
C LEU A 190 2.68 11.18 18.44
N THR A 191 2.05 12.19 17.84
CA THR A 191 1.88 12.23 16.37
C THR A 191 3.24 12.42 15.66
N ARG A 192 4.16 13.22 16.21
CA ARG A 192 5.54 13.34 15.70
C ARG A 192 6.28 12.02 15.80
N SER A 193 6.19 11.32 16.94
CA SER A 193 6.79 10.00 17.12
C SER A 193 6.34 9.01 16.03
N VAL A 194 5.05 9.01 15.69
CA VAL A 194 4.52 8.19 14.59
C VAL A 194 5.11 8.62 13.24
N LEU A 195 5.16 9.92 12.94
CA LEU A 195 5.71 10.44 11.69
C LEU A 195 7.21 10.13 11.56
N ASP A 196 7.96 10.23 12.63
CA ASP A 196 9.38 9.88 12.68
C ASP A 196 9.58 8.38 12.47
N ARG A 197 8.75 7.54 13.09
CA ARG A 197 8.82 6.08 12.92
C ARG A 197 8.52 5.64 11.49
N ILE A 198 7.48 6.17 10.84
CA ILE A 198 7.17 5.83 9.45
C ILE A 198 8.20 6.37 8.45
N SER A 199 8.99 7.37 8.85
CA SER A 199 10.05 7.99 8.05
C SER A 199 11.37 7.22 8.10
N ARG A 200 11.45 6.16 8.89
CA ARG A 200 12.62 5.29 9.04
C ARG A 200 12.32 3.88 8.59
N THR A 201 13.35 3.19 8.10
CA THR A 201 13.34 1.76 7.86
C THR A 201 13.53 0.98 9.17
N GLN A 202 13.60 -0.35 9.12
CA GLN A 202 13.78 -1.15 10.34
C GLN A 202 15.18 -1.03 10.92
N ASP A 203 16.18 -0.78 10.08
CA ASP A 203 17.59 -0.56 10.45
C ASP A 203 17.90 0.89 10.86
N GLY A 204 16.86 1.75 10.94
CA GLY A 204 16.98 3.15 11.38
C GLY A 204 17.37 4.14 10.28
N THR A 205 17.69 3.69 9.07
CA THR A 205 17.98 4.56 7.94
C THR A 205 16.73 5.29 7.43
N ALA A 206 16.91 6.37 6.65
CA ALA A 206 15.79 7.11 6.10
C ALA A 206 15.00 6.26 5.10
N ALA A 207 13.69 6.22 5.27
CA ALA A 207 12.80 5.54 4.32
C ALA A 207 12.62 6.37 3.04
N ALA A 208 12.44 5.68 1.90
CA ALA A 208 12.18 6.36 0.63
C ALA A 208 10.93 7.24 0.71
N GLY A 209 11.00 8.47 0.19
CA GLY A 209 9.94 9.47 0.28
C GLY A 209 8.55 8.97 -0.17
N ASN A 210 8.50 8.15 -1.23
CA ASN A 210 7.24 7.51 -1.69
C ASN A 210 6.68 6.51 -0.67
N THR A 211 7.52 5.81 0.09
CA THR A 211 7.10 4.92 1.17
C THR A 211 6.48 5.72 2.31
N VAL A 212 7.14 6.81 2.71
CA VAL A 212 6.64 7.72 3.76
C VAL A 212 5.32 8.36 3.35
N LYS A 213 5.22 8.88 2.11
CA LYS A 213 3.98 9.44 1.55
C LYS A 213 2.83 8.44 1.63
N ARG A 214 3.05 7.18 1.25
CA ARG A 214 2.06 6.11 1.29
C ARG A 214 1.64 5.77 2.72
N LYS A 215 2.59 5.61 3.65
CA LYS A 215 2.29 5.31 5.06
C LYS A 215 1.51 6.45 5.70
N ARG A 216 1.91 7.72 5.48
CA ARG A 216 1.18 8.89 5.96
C ARG A 216 -0.25 8.96 5.41
N GLN A 217 -0.46 8.58 4.14
CA GLN A 217 -1.81 8.52 3.56
C GLN A 217 -2.69 7.47 4.26
N VAL A 218 -2.12 6.31 4.63
CA VAL A 218 -2.84 5.29 5.42
C VAL A 218 -3.26 5.87 6.77
N LEU A 219 -2.35 6.55 7.48
CA LEU A 219 -2.66 7.18 8.76
C LEU A 219 -3.72 8.27 8.63
N ASN A 220 -3.66 9.10 7.60
CA ASN A 220 -4.69 10.09 7.34
C ASN A 220 -6.08 9.45 7.12
N ASN A 221 -6.13 8.33 6.43
CA ASN A 221 -7.37 7.60 6.23
C ASN A 221 -7.85 6.88 7.51
N LEU A 222 -6.93 6.40 8.36
CA LEU A 222 -7.23 5.86 9.68
C LEU A 222 -7.87 6.93 10.57
N PHE A 223 -7.29 8.12 10.65
CA PHE A 223 -7.85 9.20 11.49
C PHE A 223 -9.19 9.72 10.96
N LYS A 224 -9.41 9.73 9.65
CA LYS A 224 -10.75 9.98 9.08
C LYS A 224 -11.76 8.94 9.53
N PHE A 225 -11.37 7.66 9.53
CA PHE A 225 -12.23 6.59 10.04
C PHE A 225 -12.47 6.73 11.55
N ALA A 226 -11.46 7.14 12.33
CA ALA A 226 -11.63 7.39 13.77
C ALA A 226 -12.64 8.51 14.04
N ILE A 227 -12.67 9.56 13.19
CA ILE A 227 -13.68 10.62 13.26
C ILE A 227 -15.06 10.08 12.87
N GLU A 228 -15.16 9.28 11.81
CA GLU A 228 -16.40 8.65 11.34
C GLU A 228 -17.09 7.81 12.43
N ILE A 229 -16.30 7.10 13.25
CA ILE A 229 -16.81 6.29 14.38
C ILE A 229 -16.85 7.05 15.72
N ASN A 230 -16.69 8.37 15.71
CA ASN A 230 -16.67 9.24 16.88
C ASN A 230 -15.58 8.90 17.93
N ALA A 231 -14.49 8.22 17.55
CA ALA A 231 -13.35 7.97 18.41
C ALA A 231 -12.38 9.16 18.48
N LEU A 232 -12.44 10.10 17.52
CA LEU A 232 -11.72 11.38 17.49
C LEU A 232 -12.65 12.50 16.99
N GLU A 233 -12.42 13.72 17.45
CA GLU A 233 -13.11 14.92 16.95
C GLU A 233 -12.38 15.53 15.74
N GLU A 234 -11.05 15.43 15.72
CA GLU A 234 -10.21 16.02 14.66
C GLU A 234 -9.07 15.10 14.25
N ASN A 235 -8.49 15.35 13.08
CA ASN A 235 -7.37 14.58 12.57
C ASN A 235 -6.04 15.11 13.12
N PRO A 236 -5.31 14.35 13.95
CA PRO A 236 -4.06 14.79 14.59
C PRO A 236 -2.97 15.24 13.59
N LEU A 237 -3.01 14.74 12.35
CA LEU A 237 -2.03 15.10 11.32
C LEU A 237 -2.19 16.52 10.77
N HIS A 238 -3.34 17.17 10.99
CA HIS A 238 -3.58 18.51 10.47
C HIS A 238 -2.88 19.58 11.32
N ASN A 239 -2.69 19.33 12.61
CA ASN A 239 -2.15 20.27 13.57
C ASN A 239 -0.63 20.14 13.76
N ILE A 240 0.05 19.33 12.95
CA ILE A 240 1.48 19.09 13.04
C ILE A 240 2.23 19.74 11.88
N THR A 241 3.14 20.65 12.23
CA THR A 241 4.16 21.12 11.28
C THR A 241 5.17 20.00 11.04
N TRP A 242 5.15 19.45 9.84
CA TRP A 242 6.03 18.36 9.44
C TRP A 242 6.50 18.54 8.00
N THR A 243 7.81 18.44 7.79
CA THR A 243 8.42 18.58 6.47
C THR A 243 8.36 17.24 5.74
N ARG A 244 7.62 17.21 4.62
CA ARG A 244 7.54 16.02 3.78
C ARG A 244 8.90 15.71 3.16
N PRO A 245 9.38 14.46 3.22
CA PRO A 245 10.54 14.04 2.45
C PRO A 245 10.31 14.28 0.94
N LYS A 246 11.34 14.81 0.27
CA LYS A 246 11.29 15.01 -1.18
C LYS A 246 11.08 13.66 -1.87
N THR A 247 10.16 13.60 -2.82
CA THR A 247 9.91 12.41 -3.63
C THR A 247 10.27 12.70 -5.06
N GLU A 248 11.13 11.88 -5.63
CA GLU A 248 11.38 11.89 -7.06
C GLU A 248 10.44 10.87 -7.71
N GLU A 249 9.48 11.34 -8.48
CA GLU A 249 8.49 10.49 -9.17
C GLU A 249 8.92 10.15 -10.60
N ALA A 250 9.82 10.97 -11.16
CA ALA A 250 10.36 10.77 -12.51
C ALA A 250 11.37 9.62 -12.54
N VAL A 251 11.35 8.87 -13.63
CA VAL A 251 12.39 7.87 -13.91
C VAL A 251 13.70 8.59 -14.15
N ASP A 252 14.75 8.14 -13.49
CA ASP A 252 16.12 8.57 -13.77
C ASP A 252 16.54 8.04 -15.16
N PRO A 253 16.84 8.92 -16.15
CA PRO A 253 17.31 8.46 -17.45
C PRO A 253 18.57 7.59 -17.38
N GLY A 254 19.40 7.79 -16.36
CA GLY A 254 20.65 7.03 -16.16
C GLY A 254 20.45 5.54 -15.86
N VAL A 255 19.22 5.12 -15.39
CA VAL A 255 18.94 3.71 -15.15
C VAL A 255 18.22 3.02 -16.32
N VAL A 256 17.84 3.79 -17.36
CA VAL A 256 17.11 3.29 -18.52
C VAL A 256 18.09 2.66 -19.51
N ALA A 257 17.96 1.37 -19.76
CA ALA A 257 18.80 0.68 -20.74
C ALA A 257 18.52 1.20 -22.16
N ASN A 258 19.56 1.49 -22.91
CA ASN A 258 19.47 1.76 -24.34
C ASN A 258 19.22 0.47 -25.13
N PRO A 259 18.87 0.55 -26.45
CA PRO A 259 18.55 -0.63 -27.25
C PRO A 259 19.68 -1.67 -27.33
N ASN A 260 20.94 -1.25 -27.33
CA ASN A 260 22.08 -2.17 -27.39
C ASN A 260 22.26 -2.92 -26.07
N GLN A 261 22.18 -2.21 -24.95
CA GLN A 261 22.23 -2.79 -23.59
C GLN A 261 21.07 -3.76 -23.36
N ALA A 262 19.86 -3.39 -23.75
CA ALA A 262 18.69 -4.25 -23.58
C ALA A 262 18.80 -5.54 -24.39
N ARG A 263 19.24 -5.46 -25.65
CA ARG A 263 19.49 -6.63 -26.51
C ARG A 263 20.60 -7.51 -25.95
N ALA A 264 21.69 -6.91 -25.46
CA ALA A 264 22.77 -7.66 -24.80
C ALA A 264 22.27 -8.44 -23.58
N ILE A 265 21.48 -7.80 -22.71
CA ILE A 265 20.89 -8.47 -21.54
C ILE A 265 19.96 -9.61 -21.96
N LEU A 266 19.08 -9.41 -22.96
CA LEU A 266 18.17 -10.46 -23.45
C LEU A 266 18.95 -11.64 -24.06
N SER A 267 20.04 -11.38 -24.78
CA SER A 267 20.93 -12.41 -25.30
C SER A 267 21.56 -13.24 -24.17
N GLU A 268 22.08 -12.58 -23.13
CA GLU A 268 22.67 -13.27 -21.98
C GLU A 268 21.61 -14.04 -21.17
N VAL A 269 20.38 -13.53 -21.06
CA VAL A 269 19.26 -14.30 -20.46
C VAL A 269 19.09 -15.64 -21.16
N GLY A 270 19.07 -15.66 -22.48
CA GLY A 270 18.92 -16.91 -23.26
C GLY A 270 20.00 -17.97 -22.99
N LYS A 271 21.19 -17.53 -22.51
CA LYS A 271 22.33 -18.41 -22.19
C LYS A 271 22.28 -18.99 -20.78
N GLU A 272 21.33 -18.53 -19.91
CA GLU A 272 21.18 -18.98 -18.52
C GLU A 272 20.53 -20.37 -18.39
N GLY A 273 21.04 -21.34 -19.10
CA GLY A 273 20.55 -22.72 -19.06
C GLY A 273 19.07 -22.85 -19.48
N ALA A 274 18.45 -23.94 -19.05
CA ALA A 274 17.05 -24.22 -19.43
C ALA A 274 16.05 -23.16 -18.95
N MET A 275 16.31 -22.53 -17.82
CA MET A 275 15.43 -21.47 -17.30
C MET A 275 15.60 -20.18 -18.08
N GLY A 276 16.81 -19.83 -18.48
CA GLY A 276 17.09 -18.67 -19.32
C GLY A 276 16.37 -18.72 -20.65
N LYS A 277 16.39 -19.85 -21.34
CA LYS A 277 15.61 -20.06 -22.59
C LYS A 277 14.12 -19.77 -22.39
N ARG A 278 13.53 -20.21 -21.27
CA ARG A 278 12.11 -19.92 -20.94
C ARG A 278 11.86 -18.46 -20.65
N LEU A 279 12.85 -17.73 -20.12
CA LEU A 279 12.70 -16.36 -19.66
C LEU A 279 13.07 -15.31 -20.72
N ALA A 280 13.71 -15.69 -21.84
CA ALA A 280 14.05 -14.74 -22.90
C ALA A 280 12.82 -14.00 -23.43
N ALA A 281 11.76 -14.73 -23.82
CA ALA A 281 10.50 -14.12 -24.23
C ALA A 281 9.75 -13.44 -23.09
N PHE A 282 9.87 -13.95 -21.84
CA PHE A 282 9.30 -13.34 -20.64
C PHE A 282 9.80 -11.91 -20.42
N PHE A 283 11.13 -11.71 -20.44
CA PHE A 283 11.71 -10.37 -20.34
C PHE A 283 11.53 -9.57 -21.61
N GLY A 284 11.48 -10.23 -22.77
CA GLY A 284 11.11 -9.61 -24.04
C GLY A 284 9.74 -8.93 -23.99
N CYS A 285 8.74 -9.52 -23.32
CA CYS A 285 7.43 -8.89 -23.12
C CYS A 285 7.51 -7.57 -22.33
N MET A 286 8.46 -7.44 -21.41
CA MET A 286 8.67 -6.17 -20.68
C MET A 286 9.35 -5.13 -21.55
N TYR A 287 10.34 -5.54 -22.34
CA TYR A 287 11.13 -4.63 -23.17
C TYR A 287 10.44 -4.20 -24.45
N TYR A 288 9.77 -5.11 -25.16
CA TYR A 288 9.18 -4.82 -26.48
C TYR A 288 7.68 -4.47 -26.44
N ALA A 289 6.99 -4.85 -25.35
CA ALA A 289 5.55 -4.62 -25.19
C ALA A 289 5.18 -3.87 -23.91
N ALA A 290 6.16 -3.38 -23.18
CA ALA A 290 5.99 -2.62 -21.92
C ALA A 290 5.08 -3.30 -20.89
N LEU A 291 5.01 -4.64 -20.84
CA LEU A 291 4.20 -5.37 -19.86
C LEU A 291 4.81 -5.27 -18.45
N ARG A 292 3.94 -5.24 -17.44
CA ARG A 292 4.38 -5.42 -16.05
C ARG A 292 4.70 -6.88 -15.76
N PRO A 293 5.63 -7.19 -14.85
CA PRO A 293 5.95 -8.59 -14.50
C PRO A 293 4.71 -9.42 -14.17
N GLU A 294 3.78 -8.88 -13.38
CA GLU A 294 2.52 -9.56 -13.02
C GLU A 294 1.56 -9.77 -14.19
N GLU A 295 1.65 -8.95 -15.23
CA GLU A 295 0.90 -9.12 -16.49
C GLU A 295 1.52 -10.23 -17.34
N VAL A 296 2.87 -10.27 -17.41
CA VAL A 296 3.59 -11.35 -18.12
C VAL A 296 3.37 -12.70 -17.44
N ILE A 297 3.36 -12.73 -16.10
CA ILE A 297 3.09 -13.95 -15.33
C ILE A 297 1.68 -14.50 -15.61
N ASP A 298 0.67 -13.64 -15.78
CA ASP A 298 -0.71 -14.07 -16.13
C ASP A 298 -0.93 -14.27 -17.64
N LEU A 299 0.05 -13.95 -18.49
CA LEU A 299 -0.14 -14.00 -19.94
C LEU A 299 -0.49 -15.42 -20.41
N ARG A 300 -1.60 -15.53 -21.18
CA ARG A 300 -2.18 -16.79 -21.66
C ARG A 300 -2.24 -16.79 -23.18
N LYS A 301 -2.38 -17.98 -23.78
CA LYS A 301 -2.55 -18.13 -25.22
C LYS A 301 -3.69 -17.28 -25.77
N GLU A 302 -4.81 -17.21 -25.04
CA GLU A 302 -5.98 -16.41 -25.41
C GLU A 302 -5.73 -14.90 -25.46
N ASN A 303 -4.65 -14.42 -24.82
CA ASN A 303 -4.26 -12.99 -24.87
C ASN A 303 -3.52 -12.64 -26.15
N ILE A 304 -3.02 -13.60 -26.91
CA ILE A 304 -2.40 -13.40 -28.22
C ILE A 304 -3.50 -13.41 -29.28
N VAL A 305 -3.86 -12.27 -29.80
CA VAL A 305 -4.89 -12.14 -30.82
C VAL A 305 -4.29 -12.30 -32.20
N ASN A 306 -3.09 -11.77 -32.40
CA ASN A 306 -2.35 -11.89 -33.64
C ASN A 306 -0.87 -12.22 -33.35
N LEU A 307 -0.36 -13.28 -33.97
CA LEU A 307 1.07 -13.65 -33.95
C LEU A 307 1.50 -14.08 -35.36
N PRO A 308 2.02 -13.15 -36.19
CA PRO A 308 2.40 -13.41 -37.59
C PRO A 308 3.37 -14.58 -37.73
N GLN A 309 3.29 -15.30 -38.83
CA GLN A 309 4.22 -16.39 -39.16
C GLN A 309 5.59 -15.90 -39.66
N GLY A 310 5.67 -14.67 -40.20
CA GLY A 310 6.87 -14.00 -40.69
C GLY A 310 7.12 -12.69 -39.90
N ASP A 311 7.84 -11.79 -40.54
CA ASP A 311 8.06 -10.44 -40.04
C ASP A 311 6.74 -9.67 -40.00
N GLY A 312 6.51 -8.96 -38.91
CA GLY A 312 5.30 -8.16 -38.74
C GLY A 312 4.97 -7.94 -37.30
N TRP A 313 4.06 -7.00 -37.05
CA TRP A 313 3.56 -6.67 -35.73
C TRP A 313 2.45 -7.65 -35.34
N GLY A 314 2.55 -8.17 -34.11
CA GLY A 314 1.46 -8.91 -33.49
C GLY A 314 0.64 -8.04 -32.55
N GLU A 315 -0.31 -8.67 -31.83
CA GLU A 315 -1.17 -7.99 -30.87
C GLU A 315 -1.50 -8.86 -29.67
N PHE A 316 -1.36 -8.27 -28.47
CA PHE A 316 -1.95 -8.77 -27.23
C PHE A 316 -3.24 -8.04 -26.90
N ILE A 317 -4.21 -8.78 -26.36
CA ILE A 317 -5.34 -8.22 -25.60
C ILE A 317 -5.22 -8.67 -24.16
N LEU A 318 -4.78 -7.78 -23.30
CA LEU A 318 -4.61 -8.07 -21.87
C LEU A 318 -5.92 -7.80 -21.11
N THR A 319 -6.23 -8.67 -20.14
CA THR A 319 -7.44 -8.59 -19.33
C THR A 319 -7.15 -8.58 -17.83
N ASN A 320 -6.08 -9.25 -17.41
CA ASN A 320 -5.77 -9.49 -16.00
C ASN A 320 -4.26 -9.35 -15.72
N ALA A 321 -3.98 -9.33 -14.43
CA ALA A 321 -2.64 -9.44 -13.87
C ALA A 321 -2.71 -10.34 -12.62
N ASP A 322 -1.62 -11.04 -12.31
CA ASP A 322 -1.54 -11.99 -11.19
C ASP A 322 -0.38 -11.64 -10.23
N PRO A 323 -0.53 -10.55 -9.43
CA PRO A 323 0.49 -10.15 -8.49
C PRO A 323 0.63 -11.15 -7.34
N GLU A 324 1.86 -11.36 -6.88
CA GLU A 324 2.14 -12.10 -5.66
C GLU A 324 1.91 -11.20 -4.44
N VAL A 325 0.99 -11.60 -3.57
CA VAL A 325 0.60 -10.82 -2.38
C VAL A 325 0.95 -11.53 -1.07
N GLY A 326 1.03 -12.86 -1.10
CA GLY A 326 1.24 -13.72 0.06
C GLY A 326 -0.07 -14.21 0.68
N THR A 327 -0.02 -15.43 1.20
CA THR A 327 -1.18 -16.20 1.67
C THR A 327 -2.01 -15.54 2.77
N LYS A 328 -1.41 -14.64 3.53
CA LYS A 328 -2.07 -13.92 4.64
C LYS A 328 -2.99 -12.80 4.18
N TRP A 329 -2.84 -12.32 2.95
CA TRP A 329 -3.48 -11.10 2.44
C TRP A 329 -4.56 -11.36 1.40
N THR A 330 -4.83 -12.61 1.08
CA THR A 330 -5.89 -13.05 0.16
C THR A 330 -7.04 -13.67 0.95
N ASP A 331 -8.24 -13.59 0.42
CA ASP A 331 -9.44 -14.13 1.10
C ASP A 331 -9.46 -15.66 1.09
N ASP A 332 -8.90 -16.29 0.05
CA ASP A 332 -8.83 -17.74 -0.16
C ASP A 332 -7.52 -18.38 0.34
N GLY A 333 -6.54 -17.57 0.78
CA GLY A 333 -5.23 -18.06 1.21
C GLY A 333 -4.27 -18.42 0.09
N SER A 334 -4.60 -18.09 -1.15
CA SER A 334 -3.65 -18.21 -2.25
C SER A 334 -2.50 -17.21 -2.09
N ALA A 335 -1.31 -17.56 -2.59
CA ALA A 335 -0.18 -16.63 -2.56
C ALA A 335 -0.33 -15.46 -3.56
N ARG A 336 -1.25 -15.60 -4.51
CA ARG A 336 -1.49 -14.66 -5.60
C ARG A 336 -2.94 -14.24 -5.65
N GLN A 337 -3.18 -13.05 -6.18
CA GLN A 337 -4.51 -12.49 -6.34
C GLN A 337 -4.69 -12.04 -7.78
N ARG A 338 -5.18 -12.96 -8.62
CA ARG A 338 -5.53 -12.61 -10.01
C ARG A 338 -6.62 -11.55 -10.02
N ARG A 339 -6.40 -10.46 -10.73
CA ARG A 339 -7.31 -9.30 -10.76
C ARG A 339 -7.27 -8.60 -12.12
N GLY A 340 -8.29 -7.81 -12.39
CA GLY A 340 -8.32 -6.92 -13.55
C GLY A 340 -7.16 -5.94 -13.59
N LEU A 341 -6.94 -5.36 -14.76
CA LEU A 341 -5.85 -4.40 -15.00
C LEU A 341 -6.01 -3.13 -14.14
N LYS A 342 -4.88 -2.58 -13.68
CA LYS A 342 -4.85 -1.30 -12.95
C LYS A 342 -5.46 -0.17 -13.80
N HIS A 343 -6.20 0.73 -13.15
CA HIS A 343 -6.78 1.94 -13.75
C HIS A 343 -7.75 1.67 -14.91
N ARG A 344 -8.37 0.49 -14.96
CA ARG A 344 -9.44 0.15 -15.91
C ARG A 344 -10.67 -0.37 -15.18
N ALA A 345 -11.83 -0.19 -15.83
CA ALA A 345 -13.07 -0.77 -15.35
C ALA A 345 -12.95 -2.30 -15.22
N PRO A 346 -13.74 -2.95 -14.35
CA PRO A 346 -13.82 -4.40 -14.29
C PRO A 346 -14.07 -4.97 -15.69
N LYS A 347 -13.29 -6.00 -16.09
CA LYS A 347 -13.29 -6.61 -17.43
C LYS A 347 -12.77 -5.71 -18.57
N GLY A 348 -12.17 -4.55 -18.26
CA GLY A 348 -11.53 -3.70 -19.26
C GLY A 348 -10.39 -4.42 -19.97
N LYS A 349 -10.33 -4.29 -21.30
CA LYS A 349 -9.30 -4.86 -22.16
C LYS A 349 -8.23 -3.81 -22.47
N ARG A 350 -6.98 -4.25 -22.69
CA ARG A 350 -5.88 -3.38 -23.13
C ARG A 350 -5.19 -4.00 -24.33
N PRO A 351 -5.32 -3.40 -25.51
CA PRO A 351 -4.54 -3.78 -26.68
C PRO A 351 -3.08 -3.34 -26.45
N VAL A 352 -2.14 -4.20 -26.83
CA VAL A 352 -0.71 -3.90 -26.78
C VAL A 352 -0.05 -4.48 -28.02
N PRO A 353 0.69 -3.67 -28.82
CA PRO A 353 1.39 -4.17 -30.00
C PRO A 353 2.56 -5.07 -29.58
N ILE A 354 2.77 -6.16 -30.34
CA ILE A 354 3.90 -7.06 -30.20
C ILE A 354 4.92 -6.70 -31.29
N HIS A 355 6.08 -6.19 -30.89
CA HIS A 355 7.17 -5.89 -31.80
C HIS A 355 7.62 -7.15 -32.56
N PRO A 356 8.08 -7.05 -33.85
CA PRO A 356 8.55 -8.21 -34.63
C PRO A 356 9.58 -9.09 -33.91
N ASP A 357 10.57 -8.51 -33.23
CA ASP A 357 11.54 -9.28 -32.44
C ASP A 357 10.88 -10.09 -31.32
N LEU A 358 9.84 -9.53 -30.67
CA LEU A 358 9.08 -10.26 -29.67
C LEU A 358 8.20 -11.36 -30.29
N VAL A 359 7.67 -11.14 -31.49
CA VAL A 359 6.96 -12.16 -32.26
C VAL A 359 7.88 -13.38 -32.47
N ALA A 360 9.12 -13.15 -32.91
CA ALA A 360 10.11 -14.21 -33.09
C ALA A 360 10.42 -14.95 -31.77
N LEU A 361 10.66 -14.22 -30.68
CA LEU A 361 10.89 -14.80 -29.35
C LEU A 361 9.71 -15.61 -28.84
N LEU A 362 8.47 -15.11 -29.00
CA LEU A 362 7.27 -15.81 -28.57
C LEU A 362 7.01 -17.07 -29.39
N ARG A 363 7.23 -17.04 -30.68
CA ARG A 363 7.11 -18.22 -31.55
C ARG A 363 8.11 -19.32 -31.18
N ALA A 364 9.37 -18.95 -30.99
CA ALA A 364 10.40 -19.88 -30.53
C ALA A 364 10.02 -20.48 -29.16
N HIS A 365 9.55 -19.62 -28.23
CA HIS A 365 9.10 -20.07 -26.91
C HIS A 365 7.92 -21.03 -26.98
N LEU A 366 6.90 -20.71 -27.76
CA LEU A 366 5.69 -21.55 -27.88
C LEU A 366 5.95 -22.87 -28.59
N ALA A 367 6.97 -22.92 -29.50
CA ALA A 367 7.40 -24.15 -30.15
C ALA A 367 8.16 -25.09 -29.20
N GLU A 368 9.01 -24.52 -28.33
CA GLU A 368 9.87 -25.30 -27.42
C GLU A 368 9.14 -25.67 -26.10
N PHE A 369 8.25 -24.78 -25.59
CA PHE A 369 7.63 -24.93 -24.29
C PHE A 369 6.10 -24.99 -24.39
N PRO A 370 5.48 -26.12 -23.99
CA PRO A 370 4.03 -26.21 -23.97
C PRO A 370 3.44 -25.29 -22.90
N ALA A 371 2.26 -24.72 -23.20
CA ALA A 371 1.54 -23.90 -22.26
C ALA A 371 1.22 -24.65 -20.95
N GLY A 372 1.25 -23.92 -19.85
CA GLY A 372 0.89 -24.40 -18.53
C GLY A 372 -0.63 -24.53 -18.32
N ARG A 373 -1.00 -24.72 -17.05
CA ARG A 373 -2.42 -24.74 -16.66
C ARG A 373 -3.10 -23.44 -17.10
N GLU A 374 -4.37 -23.56 -17.50
CA GLU A 374 -5.20 -22.43 -17.95
C GLU A 374 -4.61 -21.66 -19.15
N GLY A 375 -3.77 -22.31 -19.95
CA GLY A 375 -3.17 -21.71 -21.13
C GLY A 375 -2.04 -20.72 -20.87
N ARG A 376 -1.46 -20.65 -19.66
CA ARG A 376 -0.33 -19.75 -19.34
C ARG A 376 0.86 -20.00 -20.26
N ILE A 377 1.37 -18.95 -20.86
CA ILE A 377 2.52 -19.02 -21.78
C ILE A 377 3.79 -19.31 -20.98
N PHE A 378 4.02 -18.57 -19.90
CA PHE A 378 5.23 -18.67 -19.12
C PHE A 378 5.03 -19.51 -17.86
N THR A 379 5.85 -20.53 -17.71
CA THR A 379 5.77 -21.47 -16.56
C THR A 379 7.17 -21.75 -16.00
N GLY A 380 7.23 -22.03 -14.71
CA GLY A 380 8.42 -22.52 -14.04
C GLY A 380 8.81 -23.96 -14.46
N PRO A 381 9.94 -24.50 -13.95
CA PRO A 381 10.46 -25.82 -14.34
C PRO A 381 9.46 -26.98 -14.15
N ARG A 382 8.61 -26.89 -13.12
CA ARG A 382 7.57 -27.89 -12.80
C ARG A 382 6.20 -27.52 -13.36
N ARG A 383 6.14 -26.69 -14.40
CA ARG A 383 4.92 -26.13 -15.00
C ARG A 383 4.05 -25.32 -14.03
N GLY A 384 4.60 -24.92 -12.89
CA GLY A 384 3.95 -24.01 -11.94
C GLY A 384 4.10 -22.55 -12.36
N ILE A 385 3.46 -21.66 -11.60
CA ILE A 385 3.56 -20.20 -11.80
C ILE A 385 4.99 -19.75 -11.51
N ILE A 386 5.53 -18.88 -12.36
CA ILE A 386 6.86 -18.28 -12.16
C ILE A 386 6.83 -17.36 -10.95
N ARG A 387 7.82 -17.51 -10.07
CA ARG A 387 8.02 -16.67 -8.88
C ARG A 387 9.21 -15.74 -9.05
N ASP A 388 9.24 -14.67 -8.27
CA ASP A 388 10.36 -13.73 -8.23
C ASP A 388 11.69 -14.46 -7.97
N SER A 389 11.70 -15.43 -7.07
CA SER A 389 12.87 -16.29 -6.79
C SER A 389 13.34 -17.13 -7.98
N THR A 390 12.52 -17.28 -9.02
CA THR A 390 12.87 -18.02 -10.24
C THR A 390 13.51 -17.10 -11.28
N TYR A 391 12.94 -15.92 -11.53
CA TYR A 391 13.42 -15.08 -12.62
C TYR A 391 14.45 -14.02 -12.20
N LEU A 392 14.46 -13.56 -10.95
CA LEU A 392 15.42 -12.56 -10.49
C LEU A 392 16.87 -13.04 -10.54
N PRO A 393 17.22 -14.28 -10.12
CA PRO A 393 18.61 -14.76 -10.26
C PRO A 393 19.09 -14.78 -11.71
N VAL A 394 18.24 -15.22 -12.65
CA VAL A 394 18.55 -15.23 -14.09
C VAL A 394 18.77 -13.80 -14.60
N TRP A 395 17.91 -12.86 -14.20
CA TRP A 395 18.04 -11.45 -14.53
C TRP A 395 19.38 -10.88 -14.05
N HIS A 396 19.70 -11.08 -12.79
CA HIS A 396 20.94 -10.52 -12.21
C HIS A 396 22.18 -11.13 -12.84
N ALA A 397 22.19 -12.44 -13.10
CA ALA A 397 23.32 -13.10 -13.77
C ALA A 397 23.49 -12.61 -15.22
N ALA A 398 22.43 -12.50 -15.99
CA ALA A 398 22.46 -11.97 -17.36
C ALA A 398 22.93 -10.50 -17.39
N ARG A 399 22.38 -9.66 -16.51
CA ARG A 399 22.81 -8.25 -16.37
C ARG A 399 24.29 -8.13 -16.03
N GLN A 400 24.79 -9.00 -15.16
CA GLN A 400 26.22 -9.00 -14.76
C GLN A 400 27.13 -9.31 -15.93
N ARG A 401 26.72 -10.19 -16.86
CA ARG A 401 27.50 -10.52 -18.05
C ARG A 401 27.37 -9.53 -19.20
N ALA A 402 26.18 -8.98 -19.37
CA ALA A 402 25.89 -8.09 -20.49
C ALA A 402 26.46 -6.69 -20.33
N LEU A 403 26.61 -6.20 -19.09
CA LEU A 403 26.97 -4.82 -18.80
C LEU A 403 28.38 -4.72 -18.22
N THR A 404 29.07 -3.65 -18.56
CA THR A 404 30.37 -3.28 -17.96
C THR A 404 30.25 -2.97 -16.46
N PRO A 405 31.33 -3.02 -15.67
CA PRO A 405 31.30 -2.63 -14.27
C PRO A 405 30.73 -1.22 -14.03
N ALA A 406 31.08 -0.25 -14.89
CA ALA A 406 30.58 1.13 -14.80
C ALA A 406 29.07 1.22 -15.05
N GLU A 407 28.54 0.54 -16.07
CA GLU A 407 27.10 0.49 -16.36
C GLU A 407 26.31 -0.20 -15.23
N ARG A 408 26.89 -1.23 -14.62
CA ARG A 408 26.27 -1.86 -13.45
C ARG A 408 26.21 -0.93 -12.24
N ALA A 409 27.27 -0.19 -12.00
CA ALA A 409 27.36 0.77 -10.91
C ALA A 409 26.40 1.95 -11.07
N SER A 410 26.12 2.38 -12.32
CA SER A 410 25.14 3.43 -12.58
C SER A 410 23.68 3.00 -12.37
N GLY A 411 23.42 1.72 -12.13
CA GLY A 411 22.07 1.22 -11.86
C GLY A 411 21.26 0.84 -13.11
N ILE A 412 21.83 0.91 -14.32
CA ILE A 412 21.15 0.53 -15.58
C ILE A 412 20.49 -0.84 -15.46
N ALA A 413 19.19 -0.90 -15.77
CA ALA A 413 18.40 -2.14 -15.74
C ALA A 413 18.55 -2.92 -14.41
N GLY A 414 18.56 -2.22 -13.27
CA GLY A 414 18.73 -2.82 -11.95
C GLY A 414 17.68 -3.86 -11.61
N ARG A 415 16.46 -3.66 -12.12
CA ARG A 415 15.31 -4.54 -11.94
C ARG A 415 14.70 -4.92 -13.30
N PRO A 416 14.05 -6.07 -13.41
CA PRO A 416 13.32 -6.44 -14.64
C PRO A 416 12.31 -5.38 -15.10
N TYR A 417 11.68 -4.69 -14.15
CA TYR A 417 10.71 -3.62 -14.42
C TYR A 417 11.32 -2.45 -15.21
N ASP A 418 12.63 -2.23 -15.10
CA ASP A 418 13.33 -1.15 -15.80
C ASP A 418 13.34 -1.36 -17.33
N PHE A 419 13.14 -2.60 -17.80
CA PHE A 419 12.89 -2.89 -19.21
C PHE A 419 11.58 -2.28 -19.72
N ARG A 420 10.56 -2.26 -18.90
CA ARG A 420 9.33 -1.54 -19.23
C ARG A 420 9.57 -0.02 -19.29
N HIS A 421 10.43 0.52 -18.41
CA HIS A 421 10.83 1.93 -18.51
C HIS A 421 11.56 2.19 -19.83
N ALA A 422 12.46 1.31 -20.23
CA ALA A 422 13.16 1.42 -21.51
C ALA A 422 12.21 1.38 -22.70
N CYS A 423 11.24 0.47 -22.72
CA CYS A 423 10.23 0.38 -23.77
C CYS A 423 9.40 1.66 -23.91
N VAL A 424 8.83 2.14 -22.80
CA VAL A 424 7.99 3.35 -22.80
C VAL A 424 8.79 4.57 -23.25
N SER A 425 10.03 4.72 -22.77
CA SER A 425 10.93 5.80 -23.20
C SER A 425 11.27 5.70 -24.70
N ALA A 426 11.53 4.48 -25.19
CA ALA A 426 11.79 4.25 -26.61
C ALA A 426 10.57 4.63 -27.48
N TRP A 427 9.36 4.26 -27.10
CA TRP A 427 8.14 4.63 -27.81
C TRP A 427 7.93 6.15 -27.87
N LEU A 428 8.13 6.85 -26.73
CA LEU A 428 8.03 8.31 -26.68
C LEU A 428 9.10 8.99 -27.56
N ASN A 429 10.35 8.51 -27.51
CA ASN A 429 11.45 9.05 -28.31
C ASN A 429 11.29 8.71 -29.82
N ALA A 430 10.61 7.61 -30.15
CA ALA A 430 10.20 7.30 -31.52
C ALA A 430 9.03 8.18 -32.04
N GLY A 431 8.52 9.08 -31.19
CA GLY A 431 7.46 10.04 -31.57
C GLY A 431 6.06 9.45 -31.56
N VAL A 432 5.83 8.31 -30.86
CA VAL A 432 4.47 7.81 -30.66
C VAL A 432 3.73 8.78 -29.72
N ASN A 433 2.48 9.13 -30.09
CA ASN A 433 1.68 10.06 -29.32
C ASN A 433 1.53 9.61 -27.85
N PRO A 434 1.73 10.49 -26.85
CA PRO A 434 1.59 10.15 -25.43
C PRO A 434 0.28 9.46 -25.05
N PRO A 435 -0.91 9.85 -25.56
CA PRO A 435 -2.15 9.10 -25.33
C PRO A 435 -2.08 7.64 -25.77
N GLN A 436 -1.49 7.35 -26.92
CA GLN A 436 -1.34 6.00 -27.44
C GLN A 436 -0.36 5.18 -26.61
N VAL A 437 0.78 5.78 -26.23
CA VAL A 437 1.74 5.14 -25.31
C VAL A 437 1.10 4.86 -23.96
N ALA A 438 0.31 5.81 -23.43
CA ALA A 438 -0.39 5.66 -22.16
C ALA A 438 -1.41 4.50 -22.22
N GLU A 439 -2.14 4.38 -23.32
CA GLU A 439 -3.07 3.28 -23.55
C GLU A 439 -2.35 1.93 -23.55
N TRP A 440 -1.32 1.76 -24.39
CA TRP A 440 -0.54 0.51 -24.49
C TRP A 440 0.15 0.14 -23.17
N ALA A 441 0.74 1.13 -22.50
CA ALA A 441 1.40 0.91 -21.22
C ALA A 441 0.43 0.76 -20.04
N GLY A 442 -0.86 1.14 -20.17
CA GLY A 442 -1.82 1.14 -19.07
C GLY A 442 -1.46 2.17 -17.99
N HIS A 443 -1.21 3.42 -18.44
CA HIS A 443 -1.04 4.62 -17.61
C HIS A 443 -2.15 5.63 -17.95
N SER A 444 -2.37 6.64 -17.09
CA SER A 444 -2.97 7.89 -17.55
C SER A 444 -1.90 8.74 -18.26
N VAL A 445 -2.32 9.63 -19.16
CA VAL A 445 -1.38 10.54 -19.84
C VAL A 445 -0.61 11.40 -18.84
N GLU A 446 -1.29 11.87 -17.79
CA GLU A 446 -0.66 12.65 -16.72
C GLU A 446 0.46 11.85 -16.02
N VAL A 447 0.18 10.59 -15.63
CA VAL A 447 1.18 9.70 -15.01
C VAL A 447 2.32 9.43 -15.99
N LEU A 448 2.03 9.18 -17.27
CA LEU A 448 3.04 8.95 -18.29
C LEU A 448 4.01 10.12 -18.38
N LEU A 449 3.51 11.33 -18.57
CA LEU A 449 4.34 12.53 -18.73
C LEU A 449 5.10 12.84 -17.44
N ARG A 450 4.47 12.76 -16.27
CA ARG A 450 5.13 12.99 -14.98
C ARG A 450 6.30 12.01 -14.75
N VAL A 451 6.13 10.75 -15.13
CA VAL A 451 7.14 9.70 -14.89
C VAL A 451 8.26 9.74 -15.92
N TYR A 452 7.95 10.01 -17.20
CA TYR A 452 8.90 9.85 -18.32
C TYR A 452 9.38 11.15 -18.95
N ALA A 453 8.93 12.32 -18.49
CA ALA A 453 9.34 13.60 -19.09
C ALA A 453 10.86 13.77 -19.19
N LYS A 454 11.61 13.34 -18.18
CA LYS A 454 13.09 13.40 -18.18
C LYS A 454 13.75 12.42 -19.18
N CYS A 455 13.03 11.41 -19.62
CA CYS A 455 13.54 10.41 -20.58
C CYS A 455 13.26 10.79 -22.04
N ILE A 456 12.50 11.87 -22.29
CA ILE A 456 12.21 12.38 -23.64
C ILE A 456 13.33 13.35 -24.00
N SER A 457 14.14 12.98 -25.00
CA SER A 457 15.29 13.79 -25.44
C SER A 457 15.50 13.64 -26.96
N GLY A 458 16.17 14.63 -27.56
CA GLY A 458 16.67 14.54 -28.93
C GLY A 458 15.64 14.67 -30.07
N GLY A 459 14.36 14.87 -29.75
CA GLY A 459 13.27 14.92 -30.75
C GLY A 459 13.09 16.25 -31.48
N GLN A 460 13.86 17.31 -31.18
CA GLN A 460 13.59 18.65 -31.68
C GLN A 460 13.67 18.73 -33.21
N VAL A 461 14.70 18.17 -33.84
CA VAL A 461 14.89 18.19 -35.30
C VAL A 461 13.76 17.46 -36.02
N GLU A 462 13.39 16.28 -35.50
CA GLU A 462 12.28 15.51 -36.08
C GLU A 462 10.92 16.17 -35.84
N ALA A 463 10.72 16.82 -34.70
CA ALA A 463 9.52 17.63 -34.43
C ALA A 463 9.41 18.79 -35.40
N MET A 464 10.52 19.51 -35.67
CA MET A 464 10.55 20.59 -36.69
C MET A 464 10.21 20.06 -38.06
N ARG A 465 10.78 18.93 -38.50
CA ARG A 465 10.45 18.32 -39.79
C ARG A 465 8.97 17.96 -39.93
N ARG A 466 8.37 17.43 -38.86
CA ARG A 466 6.92 17.11 -38.83
C ARG A 466 6.07 18.36 -38.89
N ILE A 467 6.48 19.43 -38.23
CA ILE A 467 5.79 20.72 -38.32
C ILE A 467 5.89 21.29 -39.73
N GLU A 468 7.08 21.26 -40.34
CA GLU A 468 7.29 21.70 -41.72
C GLU A 468 6.45 20.89 -42.73
N ALA A 469 6.37 19.57 -42.54
CA ALA A 469 5.53 18.69 -43.36
C ALA A 469 4.03 18.97 -43.21
N ALA A 470 3.59 19.32 -41.98
CA ALA A 470 2.19 19.63 -41.68
C ALA A 470 1.79 21.06 -42.06
N LEU A 471 2.75 21.98 -42.12
CA LEU A 471 2.58 23.38 -42.45
C LEU A 471 3.48 23.73 -43.67
N PRO A 472 3.17 23.22 -44.88
CA PRO A 472 3.99 23.53 -46.05
C PRO A 472 4.01 25.05 -46.30
N PRO A 473 5.15 25.62 -46.72
CA PRO A 473 5.30 27.04 -46.94
C PRO A 473 4.28 27.53 -47.97
N THR A 474 3.49 28.51 -47.59
CA THR A 474 2.48 29.15 -48.45
C THR A 474 3.07 30.23 -49.35
N LEU A 475 4.33 30.62 -49.11
CA LEU A 475 5.04 31.63 -49.91
C LEU A 475 6.10 30.96 -50.78
N PRO A 476 6.23 31.37 -52.07
CA PRO A 476 7.32 30.89 -52.92
C PRO A 476 8.66 31.31 -52.31
N LYS A 477 9.64 30.40 -52.32
CA LYS A 477 11.00 30.68 -51.89
C LYS A 477 11.52 31.91 -52.68
N PRO A 478 12.08 32.94 -52.01
CA PRO A 478 12.69 34.05 -52.77
C PRO A 478 13.77 33.48 -53.70
N PRO A 479 13.90 34.02 -54.92
CA PRO A 479 14.92 33.55 -55.85
C PRO A 479 16.30 33.64 -55.20
N ASP A 480 17.09 32.60 -55.37
CA ASP A 480 18.48 32.56 -54.87
C ASP A 480 19.19 33.81 -55.41
N SER A 481 19.76 34.61 -54.48
CA SER A 481 20.55 35.77 -54.84
C SER A 481 21.70 35.31 -55.75
N PRO A 482 21.97 35.96 -56.89
CA PRO A 482 23.06 35.54 -57.74
C PRO A 482 24.38 35.66 -56.97
N GLU A 483 25.08 34.54 -56.89
CA GLU A 483 26.47 34.46 -56.38
C GLU A 483 27.26 35.55 -57.09
N GLN A 484 27.84 36.45 -56.30
CA GLN A 484 28.75 37.47 -56.79
C GLN A 484 29.97 36.77 -57.39
N ALA A 485 30.00 36.63 -58.68
CA ALA A 485 31.18 36.40 -59.45
C ALA A 485 32.14 37.60 -59.29
N ARG A 486 33.16 37.44 -58.45
CA ARG A 486 34.45 38.14 -58.61
C ARG A 486 35.57 37.34 -57.98
#